data_75cc46087b0c1ae857e00823e59d7a92
#
_entry.id   75cc46087b0c1ae857e00823e59d7a92
#
_cell.length_a   1.000
_cell.length_b   1.000
_cell.length_c   1.000
_cell.angle_alpha   90.00
_cell.angle_beta   90.00
_cell.angle_gamma   90.00
#
_symmetry.space_group_name_H-M   'P 1'
#
loop_
_entity.id
_entity.type
_entity.pdbx_description
1 polymer ?
#
loop_
_entity_poly.entity_id
_entity_poly.type
_entity_poly.pdbx_seq_one_letter_code
_entity_poly.pdbx_strand_id
1 'polypeptide(L)'
;VITNVHIEPAHRVKKRSIDQPLRISIFYDHSVYRLEATKFDLINNTILPEAVKFWEQALKVRKTGGPIRLNRKCPTRQVFIRGSRAHCIDSCKADTMCGEVKVPEHHLSPCYVCNSTGHDCRILSPAPAAERRADNDDNGNALNDYDAPPLSDEEDSTGVEDSDFVLYVSAVETERCRRGLTVAYASHCQQEAALDRPVAGHANFCPGELSTKYRDLPSVLATVKHEILHALGFSMSLFAFYRDENGEPLTERRPDTGNPPLDEELQIHKWSDRVVKNITRNKWMIRGGYVERSFNMVVTPRVVREVRQHFNCSELEGAELEDQGGDGTALTHWEKRLFENEAMTGTHTQNSVFSRLTFALMEDT
;
A
#
# COMPACT_ATOMS: atom_id res chain seq x y z
N VAL A 1 4.88 -9.93 -4.55
CA VAL A 1 5.38 -10.49 -3.28
C VAL A 1 5.44 -9.35 -2.27
N ILE A 2 4.64 -9.46 -1.24
CA ILE A 2 4.61 -8.51 -0.11
C ILE A 2 5.86 -8.76 0.71
N THR A 3 6.65 -7.72 0.93
CA THR A 3 7.85 -7.79 1.76
C THR A 3 7.56 -7.17 3.12
N ASN A 4 7.75 -7.95 4.17
CA ASN A 4 7.56 -7.50 5.55
C ASN A 4 8.71 -6.59 5.97
N VAL A 5 8.40 -5.36 6.31
CA VAL A 5 9.35 -4.37 6.82
C VAL A 5 9.47 -4.51 8.34
N HIS A 6 10.69 -4.55 8.84
CA HIS A 6 10.91 -4.47 10.29
C HIS A 6 10.91 -3.02 10.73
N ILE A 7 9.96 -2.65 11.57
CA ILE A 7 9.93 -1.37 12.26
C ILE A 7 10.29 -1.62 13.72
N GLU A 8 11.27 -0.90 14.24
CA GLU A 8 11.64 -1.01 15.65
C GLU A 8 10.46 -0.57 16.51
N PRO A 9 10.04 -1.40 17.49
CA PRO A 9 9.00 -0.99 18.42
C PRO A 9 9.51 0.18 19.27
N ALA A 10 8.68 1.18 19.49
CA ALA A 10 8.97 2.24 20.45
C ALA A 10 9.31 1.61 21.80
N HIS A 11 10.41 2.02 22.44
CA HIS A 11 10.92 1.49 23.70
C HIS A 11 9.77 1.20 24.67
N ARG A 12 9.67 -0.10 25.08
CA ARG A 12 8.79 -0.68 26.10
C ARG A 12 7.63 0.23 26.53
N VAL A 13 6.62 0.34 25.75
CA VAL A 13 5.35 0.92 26.20
C VAL A 13 4.59 -0.19 26.96
N LYS A 14 4.49 -0.01 28.25
CA LYS A 14 3.61 -0.82 29.09
C LYS A 14 2.19 -0.81 28.47
N LYS A 15 1.66 -1.96 28.17
CA LYS A 15 0.27 -2.45 27.94
C LYS A 15 -0.90 -1.48 27.64
N ARG A 16 -0.68 -0.23 27.26
CA ARG A 16 -1.61 0.72 26.65
C ARG A 16 -0.84 1.54 25.64
N SER A 17 -0.61 0.97 24.45
CA SER A 17 -0.17 1.77 23.33
C SER A 17 -1.31 2.72 23.00
N ILE A 18 -1.12 3.99 23.29
CA ILE A 18 -2.07 5.02 22.89
C ILE A 18 -1.93 5.13 21.38
N ASP A 19 -3.01 4.80 20.66
CA ASP A 19 -3.07 5.04 19.23
C ASP A 19 -2.93 6.54 18.98
N GLN A 20 -2.08 6.89 18.02
CA GLN A 20 -1.86 8.27 17.61
C GLN A 20 -2.45 8.49 16.21
N PRO A 21 -2.75 9.74 15.82
CA PRO A 21 -3.09 10.06 14.44
C PRO A 21 -2.03 9.50 13.48
N LEU A 22 -2.49 8.95 12.36
CA LEU A 22 -1.62 8.47 11.29
C LEU A 22 -0.76 9.64 10.77
N ARG A 23 0.53 9.39 10.53
CA ARG A 23 1.45 10.37 9.93
C ARG A 23 1.87 9.85 8.56
N ILE A 24 1.57 10.62 7.51
CA ILE A 24 1.88 10.27 6.12
C ILE A 24 2.96 11.19 5.58
N SER A 25 4.11 10.64 5.22
CA SER A 25 5.14 11.36 4.48
C SER A 25 4.94 11.18 2.98
N ILE A 26 5.01 12.28 2.22
CA ILE A 26 4.89 12.25 0.76
C ILE A 26 6.27 12.36 0.13
N PHE A 27 6.58 11.47 -0.80
CA PHE A 27 7.77 11.56 -1.65
C PHE A 27 7.33 11.72 -3.10
N TYR A 28 7.76 12.81 -3.73
CA TYR A 28 7.47 13.10 -5.13
C TYR A 28 8.56 12.59 -6.06
N ASP A 29 8.19 11.79 -7.05
CA ASP A 29 9.07 11.41 -8.14
C ASP A 29 9.32 12.58 -9.10
N HIS A 30 10.41 12.50 -9.85
CA HIS A 30 10.75 13.50 -10.86
C HIS A 30 9.66 13.75 -11.90
N SER A 31 8.80 12.76 -12.19
CA SER A 31 7.67 12.89 -13.12
C SER A 31 6.68 13.98 -12.69
N VAL A 32 6.48 14.16 -11.38
CA VAL A 32 5.57 15.19 -10.84
C VAL A 32 6.11 16.59 -11.11
N TYR A 33 7.43 16.80 -10.97
CA TYR A 33 8.05 18.10 -11.23
C TYR A 33 8.13 18.47 -12.73
N ARG A 34 7.86 17.52 -13.62
CA ARG A 34 7.79 17.73 -15.07
C ARG A 34 6.39 18.10 -15.57
N LEU A 35 5.40 18.07 -14.70
CA LEU A 35 4.04 18.50 -15.04
C LEU A 35 4.01 19.98 -15.40
N GLU A 36 2.98 20.36 -16.17
CA GLU A 36 2.61 21.75 -16.33
C GLU A 36 2.42 22.42 -14.95
N ALA A 37 2.87 23.67 -14.80
CA ALA A 37 2.88 24.37 -13.51
C ALA A 37 1.53 24.36 -12.79
N THR A 38 0.43 24.50 -13.54
CA THR A 38 -0.93 24.46 -12.98
C THR A 38 -1.31 23.10 -12.40
N LYS A 39 -0.91 22.01 -13.05
CA LYS A 39 -1.14 20.64 -12.57
C LYS A 39 -0.24 20.30 -11.40
N PHE A 40 1.03 20.72 -11.46
CA PHE A 40 1.95 20.57 -10.33
C PHE A 40 1.42 21.30 -9.09
N ASP A 41 1.03 22.56 -9.22
CA ASP A 41 0.49 23.37 -8.11
C ASP A 41 -0.78 22.73 -7.53
N LEU A 42 -1.67 22.24 -8.37
CA LEU A 42 -2.88 21.54 -7.96
C LEU A 42 -2.56 20.30 -7.11
N ILE A 43 -1.65 19.44 -7.56
CA ILE A 43 -1.27 18.22 -6.83
C ILE A 43 -0.56 18.56 -5.53
N ASN A 44 0.48 19.39 -5.61
CA ASN A 44 1.41 19.63 -4.50
C ASN A 44 0.82 20.54 -3.40
N ASN A 45 0.03 21.54 -3.78
CA ASN A 45 -0.41 22.57 -2.86
C ASN A 45 -1.89 22.46 -2.46
N THR A 46 -2.68 21.63 -3.17
CA THR A 46 -4.12 21.55 -2.92
C THR A 46 -4.57 20.12 -2.65
N ILE A 47 -4.47 19.24 -3.63
CA ILE A 47 -5.11 17.91 -3.60
C ILE A 47 -4.46 16.98 -2.57
N LEU A 48 -3.14 16.76 -2.68
CA LEU A 48 -2.46 15.81 -1.78
C LEU A 48 -2.43 16.29 -0.34
N PRO A 49 -2.10 17.55 -0.02
CA PRO A 49 -2.14 18.00 1.36
C PRO A 49 -3.51 17.85 2.02
N GLU A 50 -4.59 18.14 1.27
CA GLU A 50 -5.95 18.00 1.80
C GLU A 50 -6.37 16.53 1.96
N ALA A 51 -6.04 15.67 0.99
CA ALA A 51 -6.34 14.24 1.06
C ALA A 51 -5.54 13.54 2.18
N VAL A 52 -4.26 13.85 2.32
CA VAL A 52 -3.40 13.33 3.39
C VAL A 52 -3.90 13.78 4.75
N LYS A 53 -4.15 15.08 4.94
CA LYS A 53 -4.68 15.63 6.18
C LYS A 53 -6.00 14.97 6.58
N PHE A 54 -6.87 14.66 5.61
CA PHE A 54 -8.12 13.94 5.89
C PHE A 54 -7.84 12.57 6.52
N TRP A 55 -6.91 11.78 5.95
CA TRP A 55 -6.59 10.46 6.48
C TRP A 55 -5.83 10.48 7.79
N GLU A 56 -4.93 11.44 7.97
CA GLU A 56 -4.25 11.66 9.26
C GLU A 56 -5.21 12.00 10.40
N GLN A 57 -6.30 12.69 10.10
CA GLN A 57 -7.34 13.00 11.08
C GLN A 57 -8.33 11.85 11.29
N ALA A 58 -8.60 11.07 10.25
CA ALA A 58 -9.59 10.00 10.29
C ALA A 58 -9.06 8.69 10.88
N LEU A 59 -7.77 8.40 10.68
CA LEU A 59 -7.16 7.13 11.09
C LEU A 59 -6.17 7.31 12.25
N LYS A 60 -6.12 6.28 13.09
CA LYS A 60 -5.16 6.18 14.18
C LYS A 60 -4.37 4.88 14.05
N VAL A 61 -3.10 4.94 14.37
CA VAL A 61 -2.19 3.79 14.32
C VAL A 61 -1.36 3.68 15.59
N ARG A 62 -0.82 2.51 15.87
CA ARG A 62 0.15 2.33 16.95
C ARG A 62 1.43 3.10 16.61
N LYS A 63 1.97 3.79 17.61
CA LYS A 63 3.20 4.56 17.46
C LYS A 63 4.36 3.65 17.07
N THR A 64 5.02 3.96 15.97
CA THR A 64 6.29 3.34 15.57
C THR A 64 7.46 3.96 16.34
N GLY A 65 8.49 3.18 16.64
CA GLY A 65 9.61 3.61 17.47
C GLY A 65 10.82 4.12 16.73
N GLY A 66 10.84 4.01 15.40
CA GLY A 66 11.97 4.36 14.57
C GLY A 66 11.58 4.68 13.14
N PRO A 67 12.54 5.06 12.31
CA PRO A 67 12.31 5.38 10.90
C PRO A 67 11.83 4.17 10.10
N ILE A 68 11.02 4.43 9.08
CA ILE A 68 10.62 3.42 8.10
C ILE A 68 11.77 3.19 7.14
N ARG A 69 12.31 1.95 7.12
CA ARG A 69 13.30 1.51 6.13
C ARG A 69 12.71 0.36 5.34
N LEU A 70 12.48 0.59 4.05
CA LEU A 70 11.89 -0.42 3.18
C LEU A 70 12.90 -1.51 2.84
N ASN A 71 12.43 -2.74 2.70
CA ASN A 71 13.24 -3.85 2.25
C ASN A 71 13.61 -3.69 0.77
N ARG A 72 14.84 -4.03 0.43
CA ARG A 72 15.26 -4.13 -0.96
C ARG A 72 14.59 -5.30 -1.65
N LYS A 73 14.27 -5.16 -2.92
CA LYS A 73 13.76 -6.26 -3.73
C LYS A 73 14.86 -7.27 -4.03
N CYS A 74 14.51 -8.55 -3.98
CA CYS A 74 15.41 -9.64 -4.33
C CYS A 74 15.34 -9.94 -5.84
N PRO A 75 16.45 -10.40 -6.47
CA PRO A 75 16.45 -10.85 -7.86
C PRO A 75 15.52 -12.05 -8.06
N THR A 76 15.51 -12.96 -7.10
CA THR A 76 14.65 -14.13 -7.07
C THR A 76 13.43 -13.91 -6.18
N ARG A 77 12.39 -14.72 -6.34
CA ARG A 77 11.21 -14.70 -5.44
C ARG A 77 11.49 -15.36 -4.09
N GLN A 78 12.57 -16.12 -3.99
CA GLN A 78 12.94 -16.80 -2.76
C GLN A 78 13.62 -15.81 -1.81
N VAL A 79 13.10 -15.76 -0.58
CA VAL A 79 13.56 -14.87 0.48
C VAL A 79 13.68 -15.70 1.75
N PHE A 80 14.75 -15.52 2.50
CA PHE A 80 14.92 -16.13 3.82
C PHE A 80 14.57 -15.11 4.90
N ILE A 81 13.69 -15.48 5.81
CA ILE A 81 13.37 -14.64 6.97
C ILE A 81 14.31 -15.07 8.13
N ARG A 82 15.11 -14.13 8.62
CA ARG A 82 15.98 -14.30 9.79
C ARG A 82 15.68 -13.21 10.81
N GLY A 83 15.15 -13.62 11.97
CA GLY A 83 14.51 -12.67 12.87
C GLY A 83 13.29 -12.05 12.18
N SER A 84 13.25 -10.73 12.12
CA SER A 84 12.20 -9.98 11.43
C SER A 84 12.65 -9.41 10.06
N ARG A 85 13.83 -9.81 9.55
CA ARG A 85 14.44 -9.25 8.34
C ARG A 85 14.39 -10.22 7.19
N ALA A 86 14.09 -9.70 6.00
CA ALA A 86 14.13 -10.44 4.75
C ALA A 86 15.54 -10.42 4.17
N HIS A 87 16.08 -11.61 3.83
CA HIS A 87 17.37 -11.79 3.19
C HIS A 87 17.19 -12.33 1.78
N CYS A 88 17.82 -11.71 0.82
CA CYS A 88 17.86 -12.18 -0.57
C CYS A 88 18.87 -13.33 -0.72
N ILE A 89 18.80 -14.05 -1.84
CA ILE A 89 19.86 -14.99 -2.22
C ILE A 89 20.97 -14.22 -2.90
N ASP A 90 22.16 -14.27 -2.34
CA ASP A 90 23.44 -13.75 -2.83
C ASP A 90 23.48 -12.23 -3.11
N SER A 91 22.39 -11.61 -3.57
CA SER A 91 22.36 -10.19 -3.92
C SER A 91 20.97 -9.57 -3.80
N CYS A 92 20.89 -8.23 -3.72
CA CYS A 92 19.66 -7.48 -3.90
C CYS A 92 19.57 -6.90 -5.33
N LYS A 93 18.35 -6.58 -5.77
CA LYS A 93 18.21 -5.80 -7.01
C LYS A 93 18.82 -4.40 -6.84
N ALA A 94 19.38 -3.87 -7.91
CA ALA A 94 19.90 -2.51 -7.94
C ALA A 94 18.80 -1.48 -7.59
N ASP A 95 17.60 -1.71 -8.12
CA ASP A 95 16.47 -0.81 -7.91
C ASP A 95 15.33 -1.49 -7.16
N THR A 96 14.79 -0.81 -6.16
CA THR A 96 13.55 -1.17 -5.48
C THR A 96 12.47 -0.20 -5.93
N MET A 97 11.39 -0.73 -6.53
CA MET A 97 10.29 0.08 -7.04
C MET A 97 9.09 0.00 -6.10
N CYS A 98 8.40 1.12 -5.93
CA CYS A 98 7.08 1.23 -5.34
C CYS A 98 6.14 1.83 -6.39
N GLY A 99 5.37 1.01 -7.08
CA GLY A 99 4.68 1.41 -8.30
C GLY A 99 5.67 1.85 -9.38
N GLU A 100 5.45 3.01 -9.93
CA GLU A 100 6.28 3.67 -10.93
C GLU A 100 7.50 4.39 -10.34
N VAL A 101 7.56 4.53 -9.00
CA VAL A 101 8.61 5.29 -8.33
C VAL A 101 9.77 4.40 -7.91
N LYS A 102 10.99 4.78 -8.28
CA LYS A 102 12.20 4.21 -7.70
C LYS A 102 12.36 4.73 -6.28
N VAL A 103 12.38 3.81 -5.31
CA VAL A 103 12.57 4.15 -3.90
C VAL A 103 13.99 4.70 -3.71
N PRO A 104 14.17 5.88 -3.07
CA PRO A 104 15.48 6.44 -2.78
C PRO A 104 16.32 5.51 -1.89
N GLU A 105 17.63 5.53 -2.09
CA GLU A 105 18.57 4.66 -1.33
C GLU A 105 18.47 4.88 0.18
N HIS A 106 18.36 6.13 0.63
CA HIS A 106 18.24 6.46 2.04
C HIS A 106 16.90 6.03 2.69
N HIS A 107 15.88 5.64 1.90
CA HIS A 107 14.64 5.01 2.41
C HIS A 107 14.76 3.48 2.52
N LEU A 108 15.84 2.88 1.99
CA LEU A 108 16.01 1.44 1.94
C LEU A 108 16.85 0.93 3.12
N SER A 109 16.53 -0.26 3.59
CA SER A 109 17.41 -1.00 4.51
C SER A 109 18.69 -1.46 3.79
N PRO A 110 19.77 -1.77 4.51
CA PRO A 110 20.93 -2.44 3.94
C PRO A 110 20.53 -3.71 3.18
N CYS A 111 21.34 -4.12 2.21
CA CYS A 111 21.10 -5.36 1.47
C CYS A 111 21.51 -6.56 2.34
N TYR A 112 20.52 -7.27 2.89
CA TYR A 112 20.73 -8.50 3.63
C TYR A 112 20.67 -9.69 2.67
N VAL A 113 21.68 -10.55 2.70
CA VAL A 113 21.79 -11.72 1.84
C VAL A 113 22.18 -12.96 2.61
N CYS A 114 21.73 -14.13 2.11
CA CYS A 114 22.21 -15.45 2.51
C CYS A 114 22.64 -16.21 1.25
N ASN A 115 23.35 -17.31 1.41
CA ASN A 115 23.60 -18.23 0.29
C ASN A 115 22.30 -18.95 -0.16
N SER A 116 22.37 -19.72 -1.23
CA SER A 116 21.23 -20.42 -1.82
C SER A 116 20.53 -21.42 -0.86
N THR A 117 21.21 -21.85 0.21
CA THR A 117 20.68 -22.75 1.25
C THR A 117 20.16 -22.00 2.49
N GLY A 118 20.21 -20.66 2.48
CA GLY A 118 19.76 -19.82 3.59
C GLY A 118 20.75 -19.71 4.74
N HIS A 119 22.02 -20.06 4.51
CA HIS A 119 23.12 -19.94 5.45
C HIS A 119 24.06 -18.79 5.05
N ASP A 120 25.12 -18.55 5.84
CA ASP A 120 26.14 -17.51 5.60
C ASP A 120 25.53 -16.13 5.35
N CYS A 121 24.55 -15.79 6.19
CA CYS A 121 23.82 -14.53 6.06
C CYS A 121 24.73 -13.34 6.46
N ARG A 122 24.75 -12.32 5.60
CA ARG A 122 25.57 -11.11 5.79
C ARG A 122 24.88 -9.88 5.23
N ILE A 123 25.42 -8.73 5.55
CA ILE A 123 25.08 -7.46 4.92
C ILE A 123 26.04 -7.27 3.75
N LEU A 124 25.50 -6.96 2.56
CA LEU A 124 26.32 -6.45 1.47
C LEU A 124 26.43 -4.95 1.64
N SER A 125 27.62 -4.48 1.97
CA SER A 125 27.93 -3.05 1.89
C SER A 125 27.85 -2.61 0.42
N PRO A 126 27.38 -1.38 0.12
CA PRO A 126 27.51 -0.81 -1.22
C PRO A 126 28.98 -0.92 -1.64
N ALA A 127 29.22 -1.34 -2.88
CA ALA A 127 30.60 -1.33 -3.40
C ALA A 127 31.20 0.07 -3.23
N PRO A 128 32.43 0.20 -2.70
CA PRO A 128 33.05 1.50 -2.58
C PRO A 128 33.00 2.19 -3.95
N ALA A 129 32.78 3.51 -3.95
CA ALA A 129 32.55 4.33 -5.14
C ALA A 129 33.70 4.31 -6.19
N ALA A 130 34.72 3.47 -5.99
CA ALA A 130 35.92 3.34 -6.80
C ALA A 130 35.75 2.64 -8.17
N GLU A 131 34.58 2.08 -8.48
CA GLU A 131 34.32 1.48 -9.81
C GLU A 131 33.28 2.24 -10.67
N ARG A 132 32.99 3.50 -10.36
CA ARG A 132 32.45 4.36 -11.40
C ARG A 132 33.58 4.66 -12.37
N ARG A 133 33.53 4.11 -13.56
CA ARG A 133 34.39 4.47 -14.67
C ARG A 133 34.51 5.98 -14.69
N ALA A 134 35.72 6.49 -14.54
CA ALA A 134 36.03 7.88 -14.83
C ALA A 134 35.64 8.13 -16.27
N ASP A 135 34.56 8.89 -16.47
CA ASP A 135 34.36 9.55 -17.76
C ASP A 135 35.48 10.56 -17.82
N ASN A 136 36.46 10.25 -18.68
CA ASN A 136 37.52 11.17 -19.06
C ASN A 136 36.84 12.34 -19.77
N ASP A 137 37.28 13.57 -19.44
CA ASP A 137 36.97 14.71 -20.31
C ASP A 137 37.56 14.48 -21.70
N ASP A 138 37.06 15.19 -22.73
CA ASP A 138 37.52 15.08 -24.11
C ASP A 138 39.02 15.41 -24.29
N ASN A 139 39.77 15.71 -23.22
CA ASN A 139 41.20 16.01 -23.19
C ASN A 139 42.06 15.01 -22.39
N GLY A 140 41.47 13.94 -21.85
CA GLY A 140 42.22 12.85 -21.21
C GLY A 140 42.81 13.17 -19.82
N ASN A 141 42.36 14.23 -19.13
CA ASN A 141 42.80 14.58 -17.78
C ASN A 141 41.85 14.02 -16.70
N ALA A 142 42.40 13.21 -15.80
CA ALA A 142 41.70 12.75 -14.62
C ALA A 142 41.44 13.93 -13.66
N LEU A 143 40.20 14.24 -13.39
CA LEU A 143 39.82 15.18 -12.33
C LEU A 143 40.11 14.53 -10.99
N ASN A 144 41.11 15.04 -10.26
CA ASN A 144 41.42 14.66 -8.91
C ASN A 144 40.38 15.26 -7.96
N ASP A 145 39.44 14.47 -7.52
CA ASP A 145 38.53 14.80 -6.42
C ASP A 145 39.10 14.29 -5.09
N TYR A 146 40.14 14.98 -4.62
CA TYR A 146 40.69 14.84 -3.28
C TYR A 146 39.96 15.87 -2.43
N ASP A 147 38.89 15.48 -1.71
CA ASP A 147 38.39 16.07 -0.46
C ASP A 147 36.92 15.70 -0.17
N ALA A 148 36.51 14.46 -0.38
CA ALA A 148 35.31 13.95 0.22
C ALA A 148 35.72 13.08 1.45
N PRO A 149 35.21 13.37 2.66
CA PRO A 149 35.45 12.51 3.81
C PRO A 149 34.84 11.12 3.58
N PRO A 150 35.40 10.04 4.09
CA PRO A 150 34.84 8.71 3.97
C PRO A 150 33.47 8.68 4.67
N LEU A 151 32.41 8.47 3.90
CA LEU A 151 31.07 8.25 4.42
C LEU A 151 31.09 6.97 5.25
N SER A 152 30.76 7.08 6.52
CA SER A 152 30.57 5.92 7.39
C SER A 152 29.40 5.08 6.88
N ASP A 153 29.53 3.76 6.81
CA ASP A 153 28.57 2.79 6.26
C ASP A 153 27.17 2.82 6.93
N GLU A 154 26.97 3.59 8.00
CA GLU A 154 25.69 3.78 8.69
C GLU A 154 24.91 5.03 8.24
N GLU A 155 25.53 6.01 7.58
CA GLU A 155 24.86 7.28 7.20
C GLU A 155 23.97 7.17 5.94
N ASP A 156 24.14 6.17 5.08
CA ASP A 156 23.41 6.07 3.80
C ASP A 156 21.96 5.55 3.92
N SER A 157 21.53 5.12 5.10
CA SER A 157 20.21 4.49 5.29
C SER A 157 19.48 5.08 6.50
N THR A 158 19.20 6.37 6.47
CA THR A 158 18.50 7.07 7.57
C THR A 158 17.05 6.58 7.72
N GLY A 159 16.42 6.16 6.63
CA GLY A 159 14.99 5.83 6.60
C GLY A 159 14.12 7.09 6.59
N VAL A 160 12.80 6.90 6.68
CA VAL A 160 11.83 7.99 6.78
C VAL A 160 11.41 8.16 8.23
N GLU A 161 11.84 9.25 8.83
CA GLU A 161 11.55 9.57 10.23
C GLU A 161 10.15 10.16 10.40
N ASP A 162 9.66 10.13 11.64
CA ASP A 162 8.39 10.73 12.05
C ASP A 162 7.17 10.39 11.17
N SER A 163 7.18 9.20 10.57
CA SER A 163 6.17 8.72 9.65
C SER A 163 5.67 7.33 10.04
N ASP A 164 4.40 7.09 9.77
CA ASP A 164 3.74 5.78 9.90
C ASP A 164 3.44 5.17 8.53
N PHE A 165 3.44 5.99 7.47
CA PHE A 165 3.24 5.57 6.09
C PHE A 165 3.96 6.51 5.13
N VAL A 166 4.63 5.96 4.10
CA VAL A 166 5.28 6.73 3.04
C VAL A 166 4.48 6.57 1.75
N LEU A 167 3.97 7.68 1.23
CA LEU A 167 3.28 7.73 -0.05
C LEU A 167 4.23 8.22 -1.15
N TYR A 168 4.60 7.32 -2.06
CA TYR A 168 5.39 7.65 -3.25
C TYR A 168 4.48 8.12 -4.37
N VAL A 169 4.68 9.33 -4.86
CA VAL A 169 3.79 9.97 -5.83
C VAL A 169 4.50 10.14 -7.16
N SER A 170 3.85 9.68 -8.23
CA SER A 170 4.28 9.85 -9.61
C SER A 170 3.18 10.48 -10.48
N ALA A 171 3.58 10.98 -11.64
CA ALA A 171 2.68 11.51 -12.65
C ALA A 171 3.13 11.00 -14.03
N VAL A 172 2.96 9.71 -14.24
CA VAL A 172 3.40 9.00 -15.44
C VAL A 172 2.19 8.56 -16.25
N GLU A 173 2.23 8.79 -17.57
CA GLU A 173 1.20 8.31 -18.50
C GLU A 173 1.39 6.82 -18.77
N THR A 174 0.75 5.99 -17.95
CA THR A 174 0.82 4.52 -18.04
C THR A 174 -0.24 3.94 -18.96
N GLU A 175 -0.16 2.64 -19.24
CA GLU A 175 -1.21 1.94 -20.00
C GLU A 175 -2.56 1.97 -19.25
N ARG A 176 -2.54 1.94 -17.92
CA ARG A 176 -3.75 2.07 -17.08
C ARG A 176 -4.41 3.43 -17.25
N CYS A 177 -3.63 4.51 -17.41
CA CYS A 177 -4.16 5.85 -17.72
C CYS A 177 -4.87 5.89 -19.09
N ARG A 178 -4.35 5.17 -20.09
CA ARG A 178 -4.89 5.17 -21.45
C ARG A 178 -6.13 4.33 -21.67
N ARG A 179 -6.38 3.35 -20.80
CA ARG A 179 -7.51 2.41 -20.93
C ARG A 179 -8.86 2.98 -20.49
N GLY A 180 -8.91 4.14 -19.84
CA GLY A 180 -10.14 4.71 -19.33
C GLY A 180 -9.97 6.13 -18.82
N LEU A 181 -11.01 6.65 -18.19
CA LEU A 181 -11.02 7.97 -17.55
C LEU A 181 -10.37 7.94 -16.16
N THR A 182 -9.22 7.30 -16.04
CA THR A 182 -8.51 7.14 -14.77
C THR A 182 -7.74 8.41 -14.43
N VAL A 183 -8.19 9.14 -13.43
CA VAL A 183 -7.52 10.38 -12.95
C VAL A 183 -6.27 10.04 -12.13
N ALA A 184 -6.37 9.04 -11.27
CA ALA A 184 -5.28 8.52 -10.46
C ALA A 184 -5.53 7.06 -10.10
N TYR A 185 -4.51 6.37 -9.61
CA TYR A 185 -4.61 5.05 -8.98
C TYR A 185 -3.52 4.87 -7.94
N ALA A 186 -3.77 4.04 -6.94
CA ALA A 186 -2.82 3.78 -5.89
C ALA A 186 -2.82 2.31 -5.45
N SER A 187 -1.75 1.90 -4.77
CA SER A 187 -1.63 0.59 -4.15
C SER A 187 -0.57 0.62 -3.05
N HIS A 188 -0.62 -0.32 -2.12
CA HIS A 188 0.44 -0.52 -1.14
C HIS A 188 1.68 -1.15 -1.79
N CYS A 189 2.84 -0.96 -1.16
CA CYS A 189 4.12 -1.52 -1.61
C CYS A 189 4.69 -2.52 -0.63
N GLN A 190 4.73 -2.15 0.64
CA GLN A 190 5.30 -2.97 1.71
C GLN A 190 4.49 -2.82 3.00
N GLN A 191 4.49 -3.90 3.79
CA GLN A 191 3.83 -3.99 5.07
C GLN A 191 4.86 -4.15 6.18
N GLU A 192 4.56 -3.68 7.39
CA GLU A 192 5.38 -3.96 8.56
C GLU A 192 5.19 -5.41 9.04
N ALA A 193 6.23 -5.96 9.68
CA ALA A 193 6.28 -7.40 9.97
C ALA A 193 5.42 -7.84 11.17
N ALA A 194 5.11 -6.94 12.12
CA ALA A 194 4.47 -7.33 13.37
C ALA A 194 2.96 -7.43 13.26
N LEU A 195 2.33 -6.46 12.58
CA LEU A 195 0.87 -6.36 12.46
C LEU A 195 0.37 -6.41 11.02
N ASP A 196 1.27 -6.54 10.05
CA ASP A 196 0.97 -6.60 8.62
C ASP A 196 0.37 -5.31 8.03
N ARG A 197 0.40 -4.21 8.77
CA ARG A 197 -0.11 -2.93 8.30
C ARG A 197 0.76 -2.39 7.15
N PRO A 198 0.19 -1.85 6.06
CA PRO A 198 0.96 -1.13 5.06
C PRO A 198 1.74 0.04 5.65
N VAL A 199 3.01 0.18 5.29
CA VAL A 199 3.92 1.26 5.71
C VAL A 199 4.41 2.07 4.53
N ALA A 200 4.20 1.59 3.32
CA ALA A 200 4.52 2.29 2.09
C ALA A 200 3.52 1.94 0.99
N GLY A 201 3.22 2.92 0.17
CA GLY A 201 2.39 2.77 -1.00
C GLY A 201 2.73 3.81 -2.06
N HIS A 202 2.12 3.67 -3.22
CA HIS A 202 2.29 4.62 -4.31
C HIS A 202 0.95 5.15 -4.79
N ALA A 203 0.96 6.36 -5.35
CA ALA A 203 -0.14 6.95 -6.09
C ALA A 203 0.40 7.54 -7.40
N ASN A 204 -0.17 7.12 -8.52
CA ASN A 204 0.15 7.70 -9.82
C ASN A 204 -1.01 8.56 -10.32
N PHE A 205 -0.71 9.79 -10.67
CA PHE A 205 -1.64 10.68 -11.35
C PHE A 205 -1.52 10.49 -12.86
N CYS A 206 -2.65 10.44 -13.55
CA CYS A 206 -2.70 10.37 -15.00
C CYS A 206 -2.72 11.80 -15.57
N PRO A 207 -1.60 12.28 -16.15
CA PRO A 207 -1.50 13.70 -16.56
C PRO A 207 -2.56 14.13 -17.57
N GLY A 208 -2.95 13.22 -18.48
CA GLY A 208 -3.96 13.49 -19.50
C GLY A 208 -5.36 13.74 -18.92
N GLU A 209 -5.71 13.08 -17.83
CA GLU A 209 -7.06 13.10 -17.23
C GLU A 209 -7.18 14.07 -16.04
N LEU A 210 -6.05 14.64 -15.59
CA LEU A 210 -6.06 15.56 -14.45
C LEU A 210 -6.61 16.94 -14.85
N SER A 211 -7.83 17.24 -14.42
CA SER A 211 -8.47 18.53 -14.64
C SER A 211 -8.01 19.58 -13.61
N THR A 212 -7.67 20.77 -14.10
CA THR A 212 -7.33 21.94 -13.27
C THR A 212 -8.52 22.91 -13.10
N LYS A 213 -9.69 22.56 -13.62
CA LYS A 213 -10.88 23.39 -13.50
C LYS A 213 -11.43 23.37 -12.07
N TYR A 214 -11.70 24.53 -11.52
CA TYR A 214 -12.21 24.67 -10.14
C TYR A 214 -13.45 23.82 -9.84
N ARG A 215 -14.37 23.72 -10.80
CA ARG A 215 -15.59 22.88 -10.67
C ARG A 215 -15.31 21.39 -10.49
N ASP A 216 -14.16 20.89 -10.98
CA ASP A 216 -13.79 19.48 -10.96
C ASP A 216 -12.97 19.13 -9.70
N LEU A 217 -12.52 20.15 -8.96
CA LEU A 217 -11.69 19.99 -7.76
C LEU A 217 -12.29 19.04 -6.70
N PRO A 218 -13.58 19.15 -6.33
CA PRO A 218 -14.16 18.20 -5.35
C PRO A 218 -14.13 16.76 -5.83
N SER A 219 -14.33 16.52 -7.12
CA SER A 219 -14.28 15.19 -7.74
C SER A 219 -12.86 14.62 -7.72
N VAL A 220 -11.87 15.42 -8.12
CA VAL A 220 -10.46 15.00 -8.10
C VAL A 220 -10.00 14.70 -6.67
N LEU A 221 -10.37 15.54 -5.71
CA LEU A 221 -10.05 15.33 -4.30
C LEU A 221 -10.69 14.06 -3.75
N ALA A 222 -11.97 13.79 -4.09
CA ALA A 222 -12.66 12.58 -3.70
C ALA A 222 -11.96 11.34 -4.27
N THR A 223 -11.57 11.38 -5.55
CA THR A 223 -10.81 10.31 -6.19
C THR A 223 -9.47 10.06 -5.46
N VAL A 224 -8.72 11.11 -5.16
CA VAL A 224 -7.41 10.95 -4.51
C VAL A 224 -7.54 10.40 -3.09
N LYS A 225 -8.56 10.83 -2.32
CA LYS A 225 -8.87 10.21 -1.02
C LYS A 225 -9.19 8.72 -1.16
N HIS A 226 -9.99 8.36 -2.14
CA HIS A 226 -10.33 6.97 -2.46
C HIS A 226 -9.06 6.14 -2.77
N GLU A 227 -8.23 6.64 -3.67
CA GLU A 227 -7.01 5.93 -4.07
C GLU A 227 -6.01 5.76 -2.91
N ILE A 228 -5.82 6.78 -2.08
CA ILE A 228 -4.96 6.67 -0.90
C ILE A 228 -5.46 5.55 0.03
N LEU A 229 -6.78 5.35 0.17
CA LEU A 229 -7.31 4.29 1.02
C LEU A 229 -6.98 2.89 0.48
N HIS A 230 -6.93 2.70 -0.84
CA HIS A 230 -6.41 1.46 -1.42
C HIS A 230 -4.96 1.18 -1.01
N ALA A 231 -4.12 2.21 -0.96
CA ALA A 231 -2.74 2.08 -0.51
C ALA A 231 -2.62 1.84 1.00
N LEU A 232 -3.55 2.38 1.80
CA LEU A 232 -3.56 2.24 3.26
C LEU A 232 -4.11 0.90 3.75
N GLY A 233 -5.05 0.26 3.00
CA GLY A 233 -5.64 -0.98 3.52
C GLY A 233 -6.70 -1.64 2.66
N PHE A 234 -7.55 -0.90 1.95
CA PHE A 234 -8.65 -1.49 1.20
C PHE A 234 -8.18 -2.10 -0.12
N SER A 235 -7.59 -3.27 -0.07
CA SER A 235 -7.09 -4.00 -1.24
C SER A 235 -7.27 -5.50 -1.05
N MET A 236 -7.70 -6.21 -2.11
CA MET A 236 -7.85 -7.67 -2.06
C MET A 236 -6.54 -8.39 -1.72
N SER A 237 -5.39 -7.85 -2.09
CA SER A 237 -4.09 -8.42 -1.74
C SER A 237 -3.76 -8.32 -0.24
N LEU A 238 -4.50 -7.51 0.52
CA LEU A 238 -4.36 -7.34 1.96
C LEU A 238 -5.37 -8.16 2.78
N PHE A 239 -6.45 -8.65 2.20
CA PHE A 239 -7.49 -9.40 2.93
C PHE A 239 -6.93 -10.60 3.72
N ALA A 240 -5.93 -11.28 3.19
CA ALA A 240 -5.29 -12.39 3.88
C ALA A 240 -4.54 -11.99 5.17
N PHE A 241 -4.29 -10.70 5.36
CA PHE A 241 -3.52 -10.17 6.48
C PHE A 241 -4.38 -9.54 7.57
N TYR A 242 -5.68 -9.43 7.36
CA TYR A 242 -6.59 -8.82 8.31
C TYR A 242 -6.63 -9.55 9.65
N ARG A 243 -6.89 -8.80 10.71
CA ARG A 243 -6.85 -9.24 12.10
C ARG A 243 -8.17 -8.97 12.82
N ASP A 244 -8.43 -9.71 13.88
CA ASP A 244 -9.57 -9.46 14.73
C ASP A 244 -9.33 -8.31 15.73
N GLU A 245 -10.30 -8.06 16.59
CA GLU A 245 -10.25 -7.00 17.61
C GLU A 245 -9.15 -7.22 18.68
N ASN A 246 -8.64 -8.44 18.82
CA ASN A 246 -7.53 -8.79 19.72
C ASN A 246 -6.17 -8.68 19.00
N GLY A 247 -6.15 -8.41 17.70
CA GLY A 247 -4.95 -8.38 16.86
C GLY A 247 -4.52 -9.77 16.36
N GLU A 248 -5.37 -10.79 16.53
CA GLU A 248 -5.07 -12.14 16.04
C GLU A 248 -5.41 -12.26 14.54
N PRO A 249 -4.54 -12.94 13.75
CA PRO A 249 -4.78 -13.11 12.33
C PRO A 249 -6.09 -13.83 12.04
N LEU A 250 -6.89 -13.29 11.11
CA LEU A 250 -8.12 -13.94 10.65
C LEU A 250 -7.84 -15.05 9.64
N THR A 251 -6.67 -15.06 9.02
CA THR A 251 -6.21 -16.13 8.13
C THR A 251 -5.02 -16.84 8.76
N GLU A 252 -5.02 -18.15 8.70
CA GLU A 252 -3.96 -19.01 9.24
C GLU A 252 -2.61 -18.67 8.60
N ARG A 253 -1.56 -18.65 9.42
CA ARG A 253 -0.19 -18.33 8.99
C ARG A 253 0.63 -19.62 8.85
N ARG A 254 1.41 -19.70 7.79
CA ARG A 254 2.36 -20.79 7.60
C ARG A 254 3.48 -20.71 8.65
N PRO A 255 3.84 -21.80 9.33
CA PRO A 255 4.88 -21.79 10.37
C PRO A 255 6.28 -21.43 9.85
N ASP A 256 6.56 -21.74 8.58
CA ASP A 256 7.86 -21.53 7.94
C ASP A 256 8.10 -20.05 7.52
N THR A 257 7.05 -19.36 7.12
CA THR A 257 7.16 -17.99 6.59
C THR A 257 6.48 -16.92 7.45
N GLY A 258 5.57 -17.31 8.35
CA GLY A 258 4.69 -16.40 9.07
C GLY A 258 3.62 -15.72 8.20
N ASN A 259 3.59 -16.02 6.91
CA ASN A 259 2.63 -15.45 5.94
C ASN A 259 1.46 -16.41 5.68
N PRO A 260 0.30 -15.90 5.24
CA PRO A 260 -0.77 -16.73 4.71
C PRO A 260 -0.30 -17.52 3.48
N PRO A 261 -0.99 -18.63 3.12
CA PRO A 261 -0.71 -19.35 1.89
C PRO A 261 -0.77 -18.44 0.65
N LEU A 262 0.15 -18.64 -0.30
CA LEU A 262 0.16 -17.88 -1.56
C LEU A 262 -0.74 -18.58 -2.59
N ASP A 263 -1.53 -17.81 -3.31
CA ASP A 263 -2.15 -18.22 -4.55
C ASP A 263 -1.16 -17.98 -5.69
N GLU A 264 -0.68 -19.08 -6.30
CA GLU A 264 0.36 -18.98 -7.33
C GLU A 264 -0.19 -18.45 -8.67
N GLU A 265 -1.48 -18.60 -8.92
CA GLU A 265 -2.14 -18.11 -10.12
C GLU A 265 -2.38 -16.60 -10.04
N LEU A 266 -3.00 -16.14 -8.94
CA LEU A 266 -3.31 -14.75 -8.72
C LEU A 266 -2.12 -13.93 -8.17
N GLN A 267 -1.05 -14.61 -7.70
CA GLN A 267 0.12 -13.99 -7.08
C GLN A 267 -0.20 -13.12 -5.86
N ILE A 268 -1.29 -13.44 -5.15
CA ILE A 268 -1.70 -12.83 -3.87
C ILE A 268 -1.83 -13.92 -2.81
N HIS A 269 -1.83 -13.53 -1.54
CA HIS A 269 -2.08 -14.44 -0.45
C HIS A 269 -3.56 -14.81 -0.35
N LYS A 270 -3.86 -16.10 -0.13
CA LYS A 270 -5.22 -16.59 0.05
C LYS A 270 -5.77 -16.14 1.40
N TRP A 271 -6.90 -15.48 1.38
CA TRP A 271 -7.65 -15.14 2.58
C TRP A 271 -8.55 -16.30 3.02
N SER A 272 -8.95 -16.30 4.27
CA SER A 272 -9.88 -17.27 4.84
C SER A 272 -11.34 -16.83 4.69
N ASP A 273 -12.26 -17.78 4.85
CA ASP A 273 -13.70 -17.51 4.93
C ASP A 273 -14.11 -16.68 6.17
N ARG A 274 -13.16 -16.36 7.08
CA ARG A 274 -13.35 -15.44 8.19
C ARG A 274 -13.18 -13.97 7.77
N VAL A 275 -12.60 -13.72 6.60
CA VAL A 275 -12.38 -12.37 6.05
C VAL A 275 -13.33 -12.10 4.89
N VAL A 276 -13.24 -12.89 3.84
CA VAL A 276 -14.15 -12.78 2.69
C VAL A 276 -14.75 -14.15 2.41
N LYS A 277 -16.07 -14.21 2.38
CA LYS A 277 -16.82 -15.43 2.17
C LYS A 277 -17.70 -15.31 0.92
N ASN A 278 -17.71 -16.37 0.12
CA ASN A 278 -18.68 -16.50 -0.97
C ASN A 278 -20.01 -17.02 -0.43
N ILE A 279 -21.09 -16.28 -0.66
CA ILE A 279 -22.44 -16.60 -0.16
C ILE A 279 -23.38 -16.72 -1.34
N THR A 280 -24.05 -17.87 -1.45
CA THR A 280 -24.99 -18.18 -2.54
C THR A 280 -26.43 -17.98 -2.09
N ARG A 281 -27.20 -17.26 -2.87
CA ARG A 281 -28.66 -17.08 -2.74
C ARG A 281 -29.36 -17.85 -3.83
N ASN A 282 -30.04 -18.95 -3.49
CA ASN A 282 -30.75 -19.81 -4.45
C ASN A 282 -32.09 -19.20 -4.91
N LYS A 283 -32.59 -18.18 -4.24
CA LYS A 283 -33.86 -17.52 -4.53
C LYS A 283 -33.68 -16.02 -4.71
N TRP A 284 -32.73 -15.62 -5.56
CA TRP A 284 -32.56 -14.23 -5.92
C TRP A 284 -33.67 -13.81 -6.87
N MET A 285 -34.53 -12.89 -6.44
CA MET A 285 -35.70 -12.47 -7.22
C MET A 285 -35.28 -11.54 -8.35
N ILE A 286 -35.70 -11.90 -9.55
CA ILE A 286 -35.56 -11.09 -10.77
C ILE A 286 -36.93 -10.91 -11.44
N ARG A 287 -36.99 -10.04 -12.45
CA ARG A 287 -38.22 -9.90 -13.28
C ARG A 287 -38.46 -11.22 -14.04
N GLY A 288 -39.40 -11.98 -13.60
CA GLY A 288 -39.78 -13.25 -14.23
C GLY A 288 -39.42 -14.51 -13.45
N GLY A 289 -38.91 -14.40 -12.20
CA GLY A 289 -38.69 -15.56 -11.35
C GLY A 289 -37.55 -15.42 -10.38
N TYR A 290 -36.88 -16.53 -10.14
CA TYR A 290 -35.73 -16.59 -9.23
C TYR A 290 -34.53 -17.16 -9.97
N VAL A 291 -33.34 -16.67 -9.62
CA VAL A 291 -32.06 -17.20 -10.08
C VAL A 291 -31.19 -17.48 -8.87
N GLU A 292 -30.22 -18.36 -9.04
CA GLU A 292 -29.13 -18.52 -8.11
C GLU A 292 -28.08 -17.44 -8.37
N ARG A 293 -27.61 -16.79 -7.33
CA ARG A 293 -26.54 -15.79 -7.40
C ARG A 293 -25.61 -15.90 -6.21
N SER A 294 -24.31 -15.80 -6.48
CA SER A 294 -23.26 -15.81 -5.45
C SER A 294 -22.62 -14.44 -5.34
N PHE A 295 -22.26 -14.06 -4.12
CA PHE A 295 -21.64 -12.79 -3.77
C PHE A 295 -20.44 -13.05 -2.89
N ASN A 296 -19.38 -12.27 -3.08
CA ASN A 296 -18.27 -12.21 -2.13
C ASN A 296 -18.58 -11.13 -1.09
N MET A 297 -18.52 -11.49 0.17
CA MET A 297 -18.82 -10.57 1.26
C MET A 297 -17.67 -10.51 2.25
N VAL A 298 -17.32 -9.31 2.69
CA VAL A 298 -16.47 -9.13 3.87
C VAL A 298 -17.27 -9.49 5.10
N VAL A 299 -16.77 -10.46 5.86
CA VAL A 299 -17.47 -11.05 7.02
C VAL A 299 -16.71 -10.89 8.33
N THR A 300 -15.74 -9.99 8.37
CA THR A 300 -15.03 -9.66 9.61
C THR A 300 -16.01 -9.14 10.66
N PRO A 301 -15.78 -9.41 11.96
CA PRO A 301 -16.75 -9.07 13.01
C PRO A 301 -17.15 -7.59 13.06
N ARG A 302 -16.17 -6.69 12.83
CA ARG A 302 -16.44 -5.24 12.82
C ARG A 302 -17.32 -4.84 11.63
N VAL A 303 -16.96 -5.31 10.43
CA VAL A 303 -17.74 -5.04 9.21
C VAL A 303 -19.15 -5.61 9.31
N VAL A 304 -19.32 -6.84 9.81
CA VAL A 304 -20.66 -7.44 10.03
C VAL A 304 -21.50 -6.59 10.97
N ARG A 305 -20.92 -6.11 12.07
CA ARG A 305 -21.62 -5.24 13.03
C ARG A 305 -22.11 -3.96 12.36
N GLU A 306 -21.23 -3.28 11.62
CA GLU A 306 -21.55 -2.00 10.99
C GLU A 306 -22.53 -2.15 9.81
N VAL A 307 -22.42 -3.20 8.98
CA VAL A 307 -23.37 -3.42 7.88
C VAL A 307 -24.77 -3.76 8.38
N ARG A 308 -24.88 -4.51 9.49
CA ARG A 308 -26.17 -4.78 10.12
C ARG A 308 -26.83 -3.50 10.65
N GLN A 309 -26.05 -2.58 11.22
CA GLN A 309 -26.56 -1.28 11.64
C GLN A 309 -26.95 -0.41 10.43
N HIS A 310 -26.12 -0.40 9.39
CA HIS A 310 -26.31 0.40 8.18
C HIS A 310 -27.65 0.08 7.51
N PHE A 311 -27.98 -1.21 7.37
CA PHE A 311 -29.23 -1.66 6.74
C PHE A 311 -30.37 -1.98 7.74
N ASN A 312 -30.13 -1.78 9.03
CA ASN A 312 -31.08 -2.17 10.10
C ASN A 312 -31.55 -3.64 9.95
N CYS A 313 -30.62 -4.55 9.68
CA CYS A 313 -30.88 -5.97 9.44
C CYS A 313 -29.90 -6.84 10.24
N SER A 314 -30.40 -7.49 11.28
CA SER A 314 -29.59 -8.30 12.20
C SER A 314 -29.04 -9.60 11.61
N GLU A 315 -29.59 -10.04 10.47
CA GLU A 315 -29.26 -11.34 9.86
C GLU A 315 -28.26 -11.24 8.71
N LEU A 316 -27.80 -10.03 8.35
CA LEU A 316 -26.81 -9.87 7.30
C LEU A 316 -25.50 -10.59 7.70
N GLU A 317 -24.98 -11.38 6.77
CA GLU A 317 -23.75 -12.14 6.97
C GLU A 317 -22.49 -11.29 6.80
N GLY A 318 -22.56 -10.24 5.97
CA GLY A 318 -21.42 -9.38 5.65
C GLY A 318 -21.79 -8.25 4.71
N ALA A 319 -20.78 -7.51 4.29
CA ALA A 319 -20.88 -6.44 3.30
C ALA A 319 -20.43 -6.94 1.93
N GLU A 320 -21.30 -6.80 0.92
CA GLU A 320 -21.00 -7.25 -0.45
C GLU A 320 -19.84 -6.45 -1.05
N LEU A 321 -18.91 -7.15 -1.67
CA LEU A 321 -17.88 -6.59 -2.52
C LEU A 321 -18.37 -6.52 -3.96
N GLU A 322 -17.86 -5.53 -4.70
CA GLU A 322 -18.15 -5.33 -6.12
C GLU A 322 -17.81 -6.58 -6.94
N ASP A 323 -18.74 -7.07 -7.76
CA ASP A 323 -18.60 -8.27 -8.58
C ASP A 323 -18.42 -7.95 -10.07
N GLN A 324 -18.37 -6.67 -10.46
CA GLN A 324 -18.27 -6.20 -11.83
C GLN A 324 -16.99 -5.37 -12.06
N GLY A 325 -16.71 -5.05 -13.33
CA GLY A 325 -15.67 -4.11 -13.70
C GLY A 325 -14.27 -4.68 -13.94
N GLY A 326 -14.08 -5.99 -13.90
CA GLY A 326 -12.79 -6.63 -14.22
C GLY A 326 -11.62 -6.26 -13.31
N ASP A 327 -10.39 -6.38 -13.83
CA ASP A 327 -9.17 -6.14 -13.06
C ASP A 327 -9.09 -4.72 -12.49
N GLY A 328 -9.02 -4.64 -11.17
CA GLY A 328 -8.89 -3.38 -10.43
C GLY A 328 -10.18 -2.82 -9.85
N THR A 329 -11.36 -3.38 -10.17
CA THR A 329 -12.66 -2.95 -9.60
C THR A 329 -13.30 -4.05 -8.77
N ALA A 330 -13.44 -5.25 -9.33
CA ALA A 330 -13.99 -6.40 -8.64
C ALA A 330 -13.17 -6.75 -7.38
N LEU A 331 -13.84 -7.09 -6.30
CA LEU A 331 -13.30 -7.45 -4.98
C LEU A 331 -12.49 -6.37 -4.25
N THR A 332 -12.25 -5.22 -4.88
CA THR A 332 -11.49 -4.12 -4.27
C THR A 332 -12.35 -2.94 -3.86
N HIS A 333 -13.66 -3.05 -4.03
CA HIS A 333 -14.64 -2.01 -3.73
C HIS A 333 -15.89 -2.61 -3.09
N TRP A 334 -16.69 -1.77 -2.43
CA TRP A 334 -18.04 -2.12 -2.03
C TRP A 334 -18.97 -2.20 -3.23
N GLU A 335 -19.95 -3.10 -3.17
CA GLU A 335 -20.96 -3.29 -4.21
C GLU A 335 -21.79 -2.00 -4.44
N LYS A 336 -21.61 -1.38 -5.61
CA LYS A 336 -22.24 -0.11 -5.99
C LYS A 336 -23.75 -0.12 -5.86
N ARG A 337 -24.38 -1.22 -6.25
CA ARG A 337 -25.85 -1.40 -6.20
C ARG A 337 -26.43 -1.23 -4.79
N LEU A 338 -25.64 -1.55 -3.74
CA LEU A 338 -26.09 -1.49 -2.35
C LEU A 338 -25.63 -0.22 -1.63
N PHE A 339 -24.41 0.22 -1.88
CA PHE A 339 -23.78 1.28 -1.09
C PHE A 339 -23.75 2.64 -1.78
N GLU A 340 -24.17 2.72 -3.04
CA GLU A 340 -24.36 3.93 -3.87
C GLU A 340 -23.31 5.05 -3.66
N ASN A 341 -23.53 5.92 -2.66
CA ASN A 341 -22.68 7.07 -2.38
C ASN A 341 -21.48 6.78 -1.47
N GLU A 342 -21.27 5.52 -1.09
CA GLU A 342 -20.06 5.15 -0.36
C GLU A 342 -18.84 5.44 -1.23
N ALA A 343 -17.85 6.10 -0.64
CA ALA A 343 -16.66 6.55 -1.35
C ALA A 343 -15.83 5.41 -1.97
N MET A 344 -15.86 4.23 -1.33
CA MET A 344 -15.14 3.04 -1.79
C MET A 344 -15.97 2.11 -2.67
N THR A 345 -16.98 2.61 -3.37
CA THR A 345 -17.66 1.87 -4.45
C THR A 345 -16.90 1.98 -5.76
N GLY A 346 -17.08 1.02 -6.67
CA GLY A 346 -16.30 0.87 -7.91
C GLY A 346 -16.48 1.97 -8.96
N THR A 347 -17.38 2.92 -8.76
CA THR A 347 -17.58 4.06 -9.66
C THR A 347 -17.74 5.37 -8.90
N HIS A 348 -17.26 6.44 -9.51
CA HIS A 348 -17.34 7.78 -8.94
C HIS A 348 -18.79 8.22 -8.66
N THR A 349 -19.00 8.91 -7.54
CA THR A 349 -20.26 9.57 -7.17
C THR A 349 -20.03 11.06 -6.89
N GLN A 350 -21.05 11.88 -7.15
CA GLN A 350 -20.94 13.34 -6.95
C GLN A 350 -20.69 13.73 -5.48
N ASN A 351 -21.28 13.01 -4.54
CA ASN A 351 -21.19 13.29 -3.11
C ASN A 351 -20.74 12.04 -2.37
N SER A 352 -19.50 11.62 -2.60
CA SER A 352 -18.94 10.44 -1.95
C SER A 352 -18.77 10.63 -0.45
N VAL A 353 -19.14 9.61 0.33
CA VAL A 353 -19.07 9.59 1.79
C VAL A 353 -18.31 8.36 2.25
N PHE A 354 -17.34 8.53 3.12
CA PHE A 354 -16.73 7.41 3.85
C PHE A 354 -17.62 7.03 5.01
N SER A 355 -18.27 5.88 4.90
CA SER A 355 -19.16 5.37 5.95
C SER A 355 -18.42 4.68 7.08
N ARG A 356 -19.14 4.40 8.18
CA ARG A 356 -18.61 3.59 9.29
C ARG A 356 -18.18 2.19 8.85
N LEU A 357 -18.79 1.67 7.77
CA LEU A 357 -18.43 0.39 7.20
C LEU A 357 -16.98 0.36 6.69
N THR A 358 -16.59 1.40 5.94
CA THR A 358 -15.22 1.56 5.45
C THR A 358 -14.22 1.71 6.61
N PHE A 359 -14.56 2.49 7.64
CA PHE A 359 -13.71 2.60 8.83
C PHE A 359 -13.61 1.28 9.61
N ALA A 360 -14.70 0.51 9.72
CA ALA A 360 -14.67 -0.81 10.34
C ALA A 360 -13.71 -1.78 9.62
N LEU A 361 -13.69 -1.73 8.28
CA LEU A 361 -12.74 -2.51 7.51
C LEU A 361 -11.30 -2.06 7.78
N MET A 362 -11.05 -0.76 7.88
CA MET A 362 -9.70 -0.22 8.17
C MET A 362 -9.22 -0.57 9.59
N GLU A 363 -10.11 -0.82 10.55
CA GLU A 363 -9.75 -1.32 11.88
C GLU A 363 -9.29 -2.79 11.86
N ASP A 364 -9.55 -3.53 10.79
CA ASP A 364 -9.16 -4.93 10.61
C ASP A 364 -7.81 -5.07 9.84
N THR A 365 -7.23 -3.95 9.37
CA THR A 365 -5.96 -3.92 8.62
C THR A 365 -4.73 -3.87 9.52
#